data_ac9fa21501a778cf220bb1f0b2c1b38f
#
_entry.id   ac9fa21501a778cf220bb1f0b2c1b38f
#
_cell.length_a   1.000
_cell.length_b   1.000
_cell.length_c   1.000
_cell.angle_alpha   90.00
_cell.angle_beta   90.00
_cell.angle_gamma   90.00
#
_symmetry.space_group_name_H-M   'P 1'
#
loop_
_entity.id
_entity.type
_entity.pdbx_description
1 polymer ?
#
loop_
_entity_poly.entity_id
_entity_poly.type
_entity_poly.pdbx_seq_one_letter_code
_entity_poly.pdbx_strand_id
1 'polypeptide(L)'
;MADADHELALAAANGDRAAFATLLARHYDRLFRLCFRLTGRREAAEDLTQDICLVLPAKLKHFRGEAKLTTWLYRVAVNAAHDRRRRTATRVKSAEGWGDWELNRRAAAAHTAAHLKWLRQAMAALPEQLRETAALTLGDEMTHAEAAQVLGVSEGTISWRLSEIRKRLRAVRQEELSS
;
A
#
# COMPACT_ATOMS: atom_id res chain seq x y z
N MET A 1 -4.96 18.31 12.76
CA MET A 1 -5.21 16.86 12.45
C MET A 1 -4.00 15.99 12.77
N ALA A 2 -2.77 16.37 12.45
CA ALA A 2 -1.58 15.60 12.83
C ALA A 2 -1.39 15.48 14.36
N ASP A 3 -1.67 16.51 15.14
CA ASP A 3 -1.59 16.49 16.60
C ASP A 3 -2.60 15.51 17.23
N ALA A 4 -3.85 15.52 16.75
CA ALA A 4 -4.90 14.64 17.27
C ALA A 4 -4.61 13.14 17.04
N ASP A 5 -4.00 12.79 15.89
CA ASP A 5 -3.62 11.41 15.61
C ASP A 5 -2.38 10.99 16.42
N HIS A 6 -1.49 11.93 16.72
CA HIS A 6 -0.35 11.69 17.60
C HIS A 6 -0.80 11.42 19.05
N GLU A 7 -1.72 12.24 19.57
CA GLU A 7 -2.28 12.05 20.91
C GLU A 7 -3.01 10.70 21.03
N LEU A 8 -3.83 10.36 20.02
CA LEU A 8 -4.50 9.05 19.97
C LEU A 8 -3.51 7.89 19.92
N ALA A 9 -2.42 8.03 19.17
CA ALA A 9 -1.38 7.01 19.07
C ALA A 9 -0.67 6.80 20.41
N LEU A 10 -0.35 7.87 21.13
CA LEU A 10 0.26 7.80 22.46
C LEU A 10 -0.70 7.18 23.49
N ALA A 11 -1.98 7.59 23.50
CA ALA A 11 -2.97 7.01 24.40
C ALA A 11 -3.16 5.52 24.11
N ALA A 12 -3.26 5.13 22.84
CA ALA A 12 -3.36 3.73 22.42
C ALA A 12 -2.10 2.91 22.80
N ALA A 13 -0.91 3.50 22.69
CA ALA A 13 0.34 2.89 23.09
C ALA A 13 0.37 2.58 24.61
N ASN A 14 -0.30 3.42 25.41
CA ASN A 14 -0.46 3.26 26.85
C ASN A 14 -1.64 2.34 27.25
N GLY A 15 -2.30 1.72 26.27
CA GLY A 15 -3.35 0.73 26.51
C GLY A 15 -4.77 1.27 26.45
N ASP A 16 -5.00 2.53 26.07
CA ASP A 16 -6.33 3.08 25.84
C ASP A 16 -6.98 2.43 24.60
N ARG A 17 -7.95 1.55 24.88
CA ARG A 17 -8.68 0.82 23.83
C ARG A 17 -9.58 1.72 23.00
N ALA A 18 -10.15 2.77 23.58
CA ALA A 18 -11.03 3.69 22.88
C ALA A 18 -10.23 4.57 21.92
N ALA A 19 -9.06 5.05 22.36
CA ALA A 19 -8.12 5.77 21.51
C ALA A 19 -7.65 4.88 20.34
N PHE A 20 -7.32 3.61 20.61
CA PHE A 20 -6.94 2.66 19.55
C PHE A 20 -8.07 2.43 18.54
N ALA A 21 -9.31 2.21 19.00
CA ALA A 21 -10.46 2.02 18.13
C ALA A 21 -10.71 3.25 17.25
N THR A 22 -10.60 4.45 17.81
CA THR A 22 -10.74 5.71 17.09
C THR A 22 -9.65 5.86 16.03
N LEU A 23 -8.40 5.59 16.41
CA LEU A 23 -7.25 5.64 15.51
C LEU A 23 -7.43 4.66 14.33
N LEU A 24 -7.80 3.44 14.64
CA LEU A 24 -8.04 2.40 13.65
C LEU A 24 -9.17 2.79 12.70
N ALA A 25 -10.29 3.27 13.20
CA ALA A 25 -11.43 3.71 12.38
C ALA A 25 -11.04 4.84 11.39
N ARG A 26 -10.17 5.78 11.81
CA ARG A 26 -9.70 6.86 10.94
C ARG A 26 -8.78 6.39 9.82
N HIS A 27 -7.97 5.36 10.07
CA HIS A 27 -6.90 4.96 9.15
C HIS A 27 -7.17 3.63 8.44
N TYR A 28 -8.21 2.87 8.83
CA TYR A 28 -8.49 1.54 8.28
C TYR A 28 -8.63 1.52 6.76
N ASP A 29 -9.46 2.41 6.21
CA ASP A 29 -9.70 2.45 4.76
C ASP A 29 -8.45 2.79 3.96
N ARG A 30 -7.60 3.70 4.49
CA ARG A 30 -6.32 4.04 3.88
C ARG A 30 -5.36 2.86 3.93
N LEU A 31 -5.29 2.21 5.09
CA LEU A 31 -4.45 1.04 5.30
C LEU A 31 -4.87 -0.10 4.37
N PHE A 32 -6.17 -0.39 4.29
CA PHE A 32 -6.70 -1.41 3.39
C PHE A 32 -6.39 -1.09 1.92
N ARG A 33 -6.60 0.16 1.47
CA ARG A 33 -6.25 0.56 0.11
C ARG A 33 -4.77 0.38 -0.21
N LEU A 34 -3.88 0.71 0.74
CA LEU A 34 -2.45 0.47 0.57
C LEU A 34 -2.16 -1.03 0.50
N CYS A 35 -2.69 -1.84 1.42
CA CYS A 35 -2.54 -3.30 1.40
C CYS A 35 -3.03 -3.89 0.07
N PHE A 36 -4.14 -3.37 -0.47
CA PHE A 36 -4.63 -3.78 -1.77
C PHE A 36 -3.66 -3.42 -2.90
N ARG A 37 -3.10 -2.21 -2.93
CA ARG A 37 -2.10 -1.81 -3.94
C ARG A 37 -0.81 -2.63 -3.84
N LEU A 38 -0.43 -3.06 -2.64
CA LEU A 38 0.75 -3.90 -2.41
C LEU A 38 0.56 -5.36 -2.81
N THR A 39 -0.66 -5.89 -2.61
CA THR A 39 -0.97 -7.32 -2.83
C THR A 39 -1.65 -7.62 -4.15
N GLY A 40 -2.43 -6.67 -4.66
CA GLY A 40 -3.20 -6.77 -5.90
C GLY A 40 -4.44 -7.66 -5.83
N ARG A 41 -4.72 -8.31 -4.69
CA ARG A 41 -5.85 -9.23 -4.48
C ARG A 41 -6.60 -8.84 -3.22
N ARG A 42 -7.94 -8.83 -3.29
CA ARG A 42 -8.80 -8.42 -2.18
C ARG A 42 -8.58 -9.27 -0.93
N GLU A 43 -8.66 -10.58 -1.07
CA GLU A 43 -8.46 -11.52 0.05
C GLU A 43 -7.08 -11.33 0.69
N ALA A 44 -6.03 -11.21 -0.12
CA ALA A 44 -4.68 -10.98 0.38
C ALA A 44 -4.54 -9.62 1.08
N ALA A 45 -5.27 -8.61 0.63
CA ALA A 45 -5.31 -7.29 1.26
C ALA A 45 -6.08 -7.31 2.58
N GLU A 46 -7.22 -8.01 2.63
CA GLU A 46 -8.02 -8.21 3.85
C GLU A 46 -7.17 -8.91 4.92
N ASP A 47 -6.54 -10.03 4.57
CA ASP A 47 -5.65 -10.78 5.47
C ASP A 47 -4.48 -9.91 5.96
N LEU A 48 -3.80 -9.22 5.04
CA LEU A 48 -2.66 -8.36 5.39
C LEU A 48 -3.09 -7.22 6.32
N THR A 49 -4.26 -6.62 6.05
CA THR A 49 -4.80 -5.55 6.90
C THR A 49 -5.15 -6.08 8.29
N GLN A 50 -5.76 -7.26 8.38
CA GLN A 50 -6.05 -7.92 9.66
C GLN A 50 -4.77 -8.24 10.43
N ASP A 51 -3.77 -8.83 9.78
CA ASP A 51 -2.47 -9.14 10.40
C ASP A 51 -1.84 -7.86 10.99
N ILE A 52 -1.90 -6.74 10.25
CA ILE A 52 -1.40 -5.46 10.72
C ILE A 52 -2.21 -4.97 11.93
N CYS A 53 -3.54 -5.00 11.88
CA CYS A 53 -4.40 -4.57 12.98
C CYS A 53 -4.13 -5.35 14.26
N LEU A 54 -3.85 -6.65 14.17
CA LEU A 54 -3.53 -7.51 15.32
C LEU A 54 -2.21 -7.12 15.99
N VAL A 55 -1.20 -6.75 15.23
CA VAL A 55 0.12 -6.39 15.79
C VAL A 55 0.26 -4.90 16.10
N LEU A 56 -0.64 -4.07 15.60
CA LEU A 56 -0.56 -2.61 15.69
C LEU A 56 -0.49 -2.10 17.15
N PRO A 57 -1.28 -2.62 18.13
CA PRO A 57 -1.19 -2.17 19.51
C PRO A 57 0.21 -2.35 20.12
N ALA A 58 0.85 -3.47 19.83
CA ALA A 58 2.22 -3.73 20.28
C ALA A 58 3.25 -2.83 19.60
N LYS A 59 3.06 -2.57 18.30
CA LYS A 59 3.95 -1.70 17.52
C LYS A 59 3.83 -0.23 17.93
N LEU A 60 2.63 0.24 18.29
CA LEU A 60 2.40 1.63 18.74
C LEU A 60 3.23 1.98 19.98
N LYS A 61 3.55 1.02 20.84
CA LYS A 61 4.46 1.25 22.00
C LYS A 61 5.85 1.74 21.57
N HIS A 62 6.25 1.51 20.34
CA HIS A 62 7.52 1.94 19.77
C HIS A 62 7.39 3.16 18.83
N PHE A 63 6.19 3.71 18.71
CA PHE A 63 5.97 4.93 17.94
C PHE A 63 6.51 6.15 18.71
N ARG A 64 7.54 6.81 18.16
CA ARG A 64 8.21 7.93 18.78
C ARG A 64 7.74 9.31 18.33
N GLY A 65 6.82 9.37 17.36
CA GLY A 65 6.35 10.65 16.81
C GLY A 65 7.35 11.40 15.93
N GLU A 66 8.46 10.77 15.55
CA GLU A 66 9.52 11.37 14.70
C GLU A 66 9.05 11.57 13.25
N ALA A 67 7.98 10.89 12.84
CA ALA A 67 7.33 11.02 11.55
C ALA A 67 5.81 11.13 11.74
N LYS A 68 5.11 11.58 10.70
CA LYS A 68 3.65 11.51 10.68
C LYS A 68 3.18 10.09 10.94
N LEU A 69 2.10 9.92 11.71
CA LEU A 69 1.56 8.60 12.00
C LEU A 69 1.24 7.80 10.72
N THR A 70 0.72 8.46 9.69
CA THR A 70 0.44 7.84 8.38
C THR A 70 1.70 7.26 7.73
N THR A 71 2.81 7.99 7.75
CA THR A 71 4.10 7.54 7.23
C THR A 71 4.59 6.30 8.00
N TRP A 72 4.45 6.32 9.32
CA TRP A 72 4.81 5.20 10.17
C TRP A 72 3.91 3.98 9.92
N LEU A 73 2.59 4.16 9.84
CA LEU A 73 1.63 3.09 9.52
C LEU A 73 1.94 2.44 8.16
N TYR A 74 2.29 3.24 7.16
CA TYR A 74 2.62 2.75 5.84
C TYR A 74 3.93 1.95 5.83
N ARG A 75 4.91 2.36 6.62
CA ARG A 75 6.12 1.55 6.85
C ARG A 75 5.79 0.22 7.49
N VAL A 76 4.88 0.19 8.47
CA VAL A 76 4.39 -1.06 9.07
C VAL A 76 3.75 -1.95 8.01
N ALA A 77 2.91 -1.38 7.12
CA ALA A 77 2.23 -2.13 6.08
C ALA A 77 3.19 -2.70 5.02
N VAL A 78 4.15 -1.90 4.55
CA VAL A 78 5.17 -2.35 3.58
C VAL A 78 6.01 -3.48 4.17
N ASN A 79 6.47 -3.34 5.42
CA ASN A 79 7.24 -4.39 6.10
C ASN A 79 6.43 -5.68 6.28
N ALA A 80 5.16 -5.57 6.66
CA ALA A 80 4.27 -6.73 6.78
C ALA A 80 4.04 -7.42 5.42
N ALA A 81 3.91 -6.65 4.34
CA ALA A 81 3.82 -7.20 2.99
C ALA A 81 5.10 -7.94 2.57
N HIS A 82 6.30 -7.39 2.89
CA HIS A 82 7.58 -8.07 2.66
C HIS A 82 7.67 -9.37 3.44
N ASP A 83 7.32 -9.37 4.72
CA ASP A 83 7.36 -10.56 5.58
C ASP A 83 6.41 -11.65 5.07
N ARG A 84 5.20 -11.26 4.65
CA ARG A 84 4.22 -12.17 4.06
C ARG A 84 4.75 -12.80 2.77
N ARG A 85 5.34 -12.00 1.86
CA ARG A 85 5.94 -12.52 0.61
C ARG A 85 7.08 -13.49 0.87
N ARG A 86 7.97 -13.18 1.81
CA ARG A 86 9.05 -14.13 2.21
C ARG A 86 8.49 -15.45 2.68
N ARG A 87 7.46 -15.45 3.53
CA ARG A 87 6.81 -16.67 4.00
C ARG A 87 6.13 -17.46 2.88
N THR A 88 5.50 -16.76 1.93
CA THR A 88 4.81 -17.38 0.79
C THR A 88 5.80 -17.91 -0.22
N ALA A 89 6.90 -17.20 -0.51
CA ALA A 89 7.96 -17.69 -1.41
C ALA A 89 8.61 -18.97 -0.90
N THR A 90 8.65 -19.17 0.40
CA THR A 90 9.12 -20.42 1.02
C THR A 90 8.07 -21.55 0.89
N ARG A 91 6.80 -21.22 0.68
CA ARG A 91 5.68 -22.19 0.65
C ARG A 91 5.20 -22.58 -0.74
N VAL A 92 5.30 -21.71 -1.74
CA VAL A 92 4.71 -21.95 -3.08
C VAL A 92 5.54 -21.31 -4.17
N LYS A 93 6.14 -22.14 -5.02
CA LYS A 93 6.43 -21.80 -6.41
C LYS A 93 5.13 -21.87 -7.21
N SER A 94 4.25 -20.95 -7.06
CA SER A 94 3.04 -20.81 -7.88
C SER A 94 2.79 -19.36 -8.15
N ALA A 95 2.96 -18.98 -9.40
CA ALA A 95 2.51 -17.72 -9.98
C ALA A 95 0.99 -17.69 -9.94
N GLU A 96 0.39 -17.15 -8.90
CA GLU A 96 -1.01 -16.75 -8.92
C GLU A 96 -1.07 -15.24 -9.09
N GLY A 97 -1.60 -14.87 -10.24
CA GLY A 97 -1.72 -13.52 -10.71
C GLY A 97 -2.51 -12.61 -9.79
N TRP A 98 -2.36 -11.32 -10.00
CA TRP A 98 -3.24 -10.29 -9.51
C TRP A 98 -4.69 -10.64 -9.88
N GLY A 99 -5.40 -11.22 -8.93
CA GLY A 99 -6.78 -11.64 -9.09
C GLY A 99 -7.78 -10.51 -8.92
N ASP A 100 -8.98 -10.76 -9.42
CA ASP A 100 -10.10 -9.85 -9.52
C ASP A 100 -10.45 -9.13 -8.22
N TRP A 101 -10.23 -7.82 -8.17
CA TRP A 101 -11.00 -6.99 -7.29
C TRP A 101 -12.24 -6.52 -8.02
N GLU A 102 -13.37 -6.88 -7.46
CA GLU A 102 -14.67 -6.39 -7.85
C GLU A 102 -14.71 -4.87 -7.75
N LEU A 103 -14.40 -4.19 -8.85
CA LEU A 103 -14.84 -2.84 -9.12
C LEU A 103 -16.34 -2.84 -9.45
N ASN A 104 -17.08 -3.73 -8.80
CA ASN A 104 -18.52 -3.75 -8.78
C ASN A 104 -19.04 -2.89 -7.65
N ARG A 105 -18.78 -1.60 -7.76
CA ARG A 105 -19.70 -0.66 -7.15
C ARG A 105 -19.98 0.46 -8.14
N ARG A 106 -21.05 0.20 -8.91
CA ARG A 106 -21.72 1.08 -9.88
C ARG A 106 -21.05 1.21 -11.24
N ALA A 107 -21.68 0.54 -12.17
CA ALA A 107 -21.58 0.71 -13.60
C ALA A 107 -21.45 2.18 -14.01
N ALA A 108 -20.25 2.53 -14.39
CA ALA A 108 -20.03 3.62 -15.31
C ALA A 108 -19.10 3.05 -16.38
N ALA A 109 -19.68 2.69 -17.50
CA ALA A 109 -19.08 2.46 -18.79
C ALA A 109 -17.98 1.38 -18.90
N ALA A 110 -18.14 0.49 -19.86
CA ALA A 110 -17.18 -0.53 -20.29
C ALA A 110 -15.73 0.01 -20.48
N HIS A 111 -15.61 1.28 -20.79
CA HIS A 111 -14.32 1.99 -20.92
C HIS A 111 -13.54 2.06 -19.60
N THR A 112 -14.22 2.28 -18.49
CA THR A 112 -13.59 2.36 -17.16
C THR A 112 -13.12 0.98 -16.69
N ALA A 113 -13.87 -0.08 -16.97
CA ALA A 113 -13.51 -1.46 -16.62
C ALA A 113 -12.26 -1.93 -17.39
N ALA A 114 -12.17 -1.60 -18.69
CA ALA A 114 -11.00 -1.91 -19.50
C ALA A 114 -9.73 -1.17 -19.01
N HIS A 115 -9.85 0.13 -18.69
CA HIS A 115 -8.75 0.92 -18.14
C HIS A 115 -8.26 0.37 -16.79
N LEU A 116 -9.16 -0.08 -15.96
CA LEU A 116 -8.84 -0.63 -14.65
C LEU A 116 -8.25 -2.04 -14.75
N LYS A 117 -8.69 -2.85 -15.71
CA LYS A 117 -8.07 -4.14 -16.03
C LYS A 117 -6.63 -3.92 -16.51
N TRP A 118 -6.45 -2.99 -17.45
CA TRP A 118 -5.12 -2.61 -17.93
C TRP A 118 -4.21 -2.13 -16.79
N LEU A 119 -4.67 -1.22 -15.94
CA LEU A 119 -3.87 -0.69 -14.82
C LEU A 119 -3.45 -1.81 -13.87
N ARG A 120 -4.33 -2.78 -13.59
CA ARG A 120 -4.00 -3.94 -12.75
C ARG A 120 -2.90 -4.80 -13.40
N GLN A 121 -3.03 -5.09 -14.68
CA GLN A 121 -2.04 -5.87 -15.42
C GLN A 121 -0.69 -5.15 -15.47
N ALA A 122 -0.72 -3.86 -15.76
CA ALA A 122 0.48 -3.02 -15.79
C ALA A 122 1.17 -2.95 -14.42
N MET A 123 0.40 -2.80 -13.33
CA MET A 123 0.94 -2.82 -11.96
C MET A 123 1.50 -4.21 -11.59
N ALA A 124 0.85 -5.29 -12.02
CA ALA A 124 1.32 -6.65 -11.77
C ALA A 124 2.67 -6.94 -12.47
N ALA A 125 2.86 -6.38 -13.67
CA ALA A 125 4.09 -6.53 -14.44
C ALA A 125 5.28 -5.70 -13.89
N LEU A 126 5.02 -4.74 -12.98
CA LEU A 126 6.10 -3.96 -12.38
C LEU A 126 6.94 -4.82 -11.42
N PRO A 127 8.27 -4.67 -11.44
CA PRO A 127 9.12 -5.16 -10.36
C PRO A 127 8.66 -4.66 -9.00
N GLU A 128 8.85 -5.47 -7.96
CA GLU A 128 8.37 -5.22 -6.60
C GLU A 128 8.66 -3.80 -6.12
N GLN A 129 9.90 -3.35 -6.22
CA GLN A 129 10.33 -2.02 -5.76
C GLN A 129 9.63 -0.87 -6.49
N LEU A 130 9.33 -1.04 -7.77
CA LEU A 130 8.57 -0.06 -8.56
C LEU A 130 7.10 -0.06 -8.16
N ARG A 131 6.53 -1.24 -7.94
CA ARG A 131 5.14 -1.41 -7.50
C ARG A 131 4.90 -0.77 -6.13
N GLU A 132 5.80 -0.97 -5.17
CA GLU A 132 5.73 -0.33 -3.86
C GLU A 132 5.81 1.19 -3.95
N THR A 133 6.73 1.69 -4.77
CA THR A 133 6.83 3.13 -5.02
C THR A 133 5.51 3.66 -5.63
N ALA A 134 4.97 2.98 -6.64
CA ALA A 134 3.68 3.34 -7.24
C ALA A 134 2.53 3.28 -6.20
N ALA A 135 2.49 2.25 -5.37
CA ALA A 135 1.45 2.08 -4.35
C ALA A 135 1.42 3.22 -3.33
N LEU A 136 2.58 3.78 -3.00
CA LEU A 136 2.71 4.89 -2.05
C LEU A 136 2.45 6.26 -2.69
N THR A 137 2.92 6.47 -3.93
CA THR A 137 2.92 7.81 -4.54
C THR A 137 1.71 8.09 -5.42
N LEU A 138 1.10 7.07 -6.03
CA LEU A 138 -0.02 7.24 -6.97
C LEU A 138 -1.41 7.17 -6.31
N GLY A 139 -1.50 6.84 -5.03
CA GLY A 139 -2.78 6.60 -4.36
C GLY A 139 -3.09 7.49 -3.17
N ASP A 140 -2.12 8.01 -2.45
CA ASP A 140 -2.33 8.68 -1.16
C ASP A 140 -1.61 10.03 -1.04
N GLU A 141 -1.25 10.64 -2.18
CA GLU A 141 -0.63 11.98 -2.20
C GLU A 141 0.64 12.10 -1.32
N MET A 142 1.35 10.98 -1.11
CA MET A 142 2.61 11.04 -0.39
C MET A 142 3.65 11.83 -1.18
N THR A 143 4.35 12.71 -0.51
CA THR A 143 5.52 13.37 -1.08
C THR A 143 6.63 12.35 -1.33
N HIS A 144 7.59 12.70 -2.20
CA HIS A 144 8.76 11.84 -2.44
C HIS A 144 9.55 11.60 -1.15
N ALA A 145 9.66 12.62 -0.29
CA ALA A 145 10.31 12.51 1.01
C ALA A 145 9.61 11.49 1.93
N GLU A 146 8.29 11.53 2.02
CA GLU A 146 7.52 10.58 2.82
C GLU A 146 7.63 9.15 2.28
N ALA A 147 7.51 8.97 0.96
CA ALA A 147 7.68 7.67 0.32
C ALA A 147 9.11 7.12 0.51
N ALA A 148 10.13 7.99 0.44
CA ALA A 148 11.51 7.66 0.70
C ALA A 148 11.70 7.17 2.16
N GLN A 149 11.09 7.85 3.12
CA GLN A 149 11.08 7.44 4.52
C GLN A 149 10.41 6.09 4.73
N VAL A 150 9.27 5.83 4.06
CA VAL A 150 8.56 4.54 4.15
C VAL A 150 9.42 3.41 3.61
N LEU A 151 10.03 3.60 2.45
CA LEU A 151 10.80 2.56 1.74
C LEU A 151 12.27 2.46 2.17
N GLY A 152 12.76 3.38 3.02
CA GLY A 152 14.15 3.40 3.47
C GLY A 152 15.14 3.69 2.35
N VAL A 153 14.79 4.54 1.40
CA VAL A 153 15.61 4.93 0.25
C VAL A 153 15.74 6.46 0.15
N SER A 154 16.58 6.97 -0.75
CA SER A 154 16.68 8.40 -1.01
C SER A 154 15.51 8.92 -1.86
N GLU A 155 15.21 10.22 -1.76
CA GLU A 155 14.23 10.88 -2.64
C GLU A 155 14.62 10.80 -4.11
N GLY A 156 15.92 10.85 -4.41
CA GLY A 156 16.44 10.64 -5.77
C GLY A 156 16.10 9.25 -6.30
N THR A 157 16.14 8.22 -5.44
CA THR A 157 15.70 6.86 -5.79
C THR A 157 14.20 6.82 -6.10
N ILE A 158 13.37 7.52 -5.33
CA ILE A 158 11.93 7.61 -5.60
C ILE A 158 11.68 8.27 -6.96
N SER A 159 12.34 9.41 -7.24
CA SER A 159 12.22 10.13 -8.51
C SER A 159 12.64 9.27 -9.71
N TRP A 160 13.74 8.54 -9.59
CA TRP A 160 14.19 7.59 -10.61
C TRP A 160 13.17 6.46 -10.82
N ARG A 161 12.67 5.85 -9.74
CA ARG A 161 11.66 4.78 -9.82
C ARG A 161 10.38 5.27 -10.50
N LEU A 162 9.91 6.47 -10.19
CA LEU A 162 8.74 7.07 -10.85
C LEU A 162 8.96 7.30 -12.34
N SER A 163 10.17 7.72 -12.74
CA SER A 163 10.53 7.84 -14.16
C SER A 163 10.48 6.49 -14.87
N GLU A 164 11.04 5.45 -14.25
CA GLU A 164 11.04 4.09 -14.78
C GLU A 164 9.62 3.49 -14.86
N ILE A 165 8.77 3.75 -13.85
CA ILE A 165 7.35 3.36 -13.87
C ILE A 165 6.65 3.99 -15.08
N ARG A 166 6.80 5.32 -15.28
CA ARG A 166 6.18 6.02 -16.42
C ARG A 166 6.63 5.45 -17.75
N LYS A 167 7.93 5.13 -17.88
CA LYS A 167 8.50 4.52 -19.10
C LYS A 167 7.84 3.17 -19.39
N ARG A 168 7.75 2.30 -18.38
CA ARG A 168 7.14 0.96 -18.53
C ARG A 168 5.65 1.03 -18.84
N LEU A 169 4.91 1.89 -18.16
CA LEU A 169 3.47 2.08 -18.42
C LEU A 169 3.19 2.60 -19.85
N ARG A 170 4.07 3.47 -20.37
CA ARG A 170 3.95 3.93 -21.77
C ARG A 170 4.21 2.79 -22.76
N ALA A 171 5.21 1.95 -22.51
CA ALA A 171 5.52 0.81 -23.38
C ALA A 171 4.33 -0.18 -23.46
N VAL A 172 3.77 -0.57 -22.31
CA VAL A 172 2.60 -1.45 -22.27
C VAL A 172 1.41 -0.86 -23.02
N ARG A 173 1.17 0.47 -22.88
CA ARG A 173 0.08 1.14 -23.60
C ARG A 173 0.30 1.17 -25.11
N GLN A 174 1.55 1.30 -25.58
CA GLN A 174 1.87 1.31 -27.01
C GLN A 174 1.68 -0.08 -27.64
N GLU A 175 2.04 -1.13 -26.93
CA GLU A 175 1.83 -2.52 -27.37
C GLU A 175 0.35 -2.84 -27.54
N GLU A 176 -0.52 -2.40 -26.63
CA GLU A 176 -1.97 -2.59 -26.74
C GLU A 176 -2.62 -1.81 -27.91
N LEU A 177 -2.10 -0.63 -28.22
CA LEU A 177 -2.60 0.18 -29.37
C LEU A 177 -2.13 -0.36 -30.73
N SER A 178 -1.15 -1.27 -30.72
CA SER A 178 -0.56 -1.86 -31.93
C SER A 178 -1.06 -3.29 -32.19
N SER A 179 -1.89 -3.85 -31.28
CA SER A 179 -2.47 -5.19 -31.34
C SER A 179 -3.95 -5.15 -31.67
#